data_0bd44e54876766d9828bdfddd67c015f
#
_entry.id   0bd44e54876766d9828bdfddd67c015f
#
_cell.length_a   1.000
_cell.length_b   1.000
_cell.length_c   1.000
_cell.angle_alpha   90.00
_cell.angle_beta   90.00
_cell.angle_gamma   90.00
#
_symmetry.space_group_name_H-M   'P 1'
#
loop_
_entity.id
_entity.type
_entity.pdbx_description
1 polymer ?
#
loop_
_entity_poly.entity_id
_entity_poly.type
_entity_poly.pdbx_seq_one_letter_code
_entity_poly.pdbx_strand_id
1 'polypeptide(L)'
;MESFEMKSDAETYTDPMDPAIDHFLVNQPGQALVVYAGWSAWYRNTRNGVGLTDGDVFGVVQNGPTAWTDGQQGYRINDTDGAIDLLFDPVDKANTVHLSLYITDSMWEEDDVIQILWGTHTILNTSGLDIDDLNLEGRWLELTTTSRQFEALQITVETNANDEGVFIDHIRWSQTVPSPGALAVLGLGAARSRRRK
;
A
#
# COMPACT_ATOMS: atom_id res chain seq x y z
N MET A 1 -4.29 9.74 -7.85
CA MET A 1 -5.06 9.22 -6.71
C MET A 1 -5.61 7.88 -7.13
N GLU A 2 -5.50 6.89 -6.30
CA GLU A 2 -6.17 5.60 -6.43
C GLU A 2 -7.03 5.38 -5.18
N SER A 3 -8.32 5.23 -5.37
CA SER A 3 -9.32 4.96 -4.33
C SER A 3 -10.15 3.72 -4.64
N PHE A 4 -9.76 3.00 -5.69
CA PHE A 4 -10.40 1.77 -6.14
C PHE A 4 -11.86 1.90 -6.61
N GLU A 5 -12.44 3.10 -6.59
CA GLU A 5 -13.85 3.38 -6.94
C GLU A 5 -14.21 3.05 -8.39
N MET A 6 -13.22 2.99 -9.27
CA MET A 6 -13.41 2.66 -10.69
C MET A 6 -13.36 1.15 -10.98
N LYS A 7 -13.21 0.33 -9.95
CA LYS A 7 -13.11 -1.13 -10.08
C LYS A 7 -14.45 -1.79 -9.81
N SER A 8 -14.61 -2.99 -10.32
CA SER A 8 -15.75 -3.83 -9.95
C SER A 8 -15.61 -4.25 -8.49
N ASP A 9 -16.72 -4.27 -7.78
CA ASP A 9 -16.80 -4.89 -6.47
C ASP A 9 -16.55 -6.41 -6.57
N ALA A 10 -15.93 -6.97 -5.55
CA ALA A 10 -15.60 -8.39 -5.47
C ALA A 10 -14.69 -8.89 -6.62
N GLU A 11 -13.81 -8.04 -7.11
CA GLU A 11 -12.67 -8.46 -7.93
C GLU A 11 -11.65 -9.18 -7.05
N THR A 12 -12.09 -10.26 -6.44
CA THR A 12 -11.28 -11.11 -5.59
C THR A 12 -10.72 -12.28 -6.37
N TYR A 13 -9.55 -12.73 -5.97
CA TYR A 13 -8.89 -13.87 -6.57
C TYR A 13 -8.89 -15.04 -5.59
N THR A 14 -9.23 -16.21 -6.11
CA THR A 14 -9.04 -17.49 -5.43
C THR A 14 -8.69 -18.50 -6.50
N ASP A 15 -7.62 -19.25 -6.33
CA ASP A 15 -7.20 -20.29 -7.28
C ASP A 15 -7.07 -21.64 -6.59
N PRO A 16 -8.12 -22.48 -6.60
CA PRO A 16 -8.09 -23.79 -5.99
C PRO A 16 -7.23 -24.81 -6.77
N MET A 17 -6.70 -24.43 -7.91
CA MET A 17 -5.95 -25.33 -8.80
C MET A 17 -4.45 -25.07 -8.80
N ASP A 18 -4.00 -23.96 -8.20
CA ASP A 18 -2.62 -23.49 -8.33
C ASP A 18 -2.06 -22.98 -6.99
N PRO A 19 -1.81 -23.88 -6.04
CA PRO A 19 -1.55 -23.50 -4.66
C PRO A 19 -0.16 -22.91 -4.41
N ALA A 20 0.79 -23.02 -5.31
CA ALA A 20 2.19 -22.81 -4.98
C ALA A 20 3.03 -22.20 -6.11
N ILE A 21 2.48 -21.32 -6.91
CA ILE A 21 3.19 -20.77 -8.07
C ILE A 21 3.26 -19.24 -8.00
N ASP A 22 4.45 -18.70 -8.14
CA ASP A 22 4.69 -17.28 -8.36
C ASP A 22 4.12 -16.86 -9.73
N HIS A 23 3.16 -15.96 -9.76
CA HIS A 23 2.56 -15.50 -11.01
C HIS A 23 1.94 -14.12 -10.90
N PHE A 24 1.79 -13.46 -12.04
CA PHE A 24 1.01 -12.24 -12.12
C PHE A 24 -0.49 -12.55 -12.07
N LEU A 25 -1.20 -11.81 -11.25
CA LEU A 25 -2.64 -11.92 -11.08
C LEU A 25 -3.42 -11.16 -12.17
N VAL A 26 -2.77 -10.90 -13.31
CA VAL A 26 -3.39 -10.30 -14.48
C VAL A 26 -4.20 -11.34 -15.25
N ASN A 27 -5.30 -10.92 -15.85
CA ASN A 27 -6.20 -11.77 -16.64
C ASN A 27 -6.91 -12.89 -15.83
N GLN A 28 -6.83 -12.87 -14.52
CA GLN A 28 -7.66 -13.71 -13.69
C GLN A 28 -9.06 -13.12 -13.56
N PRO A 29 -10.11 -13.93 -13.33
CA PRO A 29 -11.43 -13.40 -13.00
C PRO A 29 -11.36 -12.44 -11.83
N GLY A 30 -11.94 -11.25 -11.99
CA GLY A 30 -11.89 -10.19 -10.98
C GLY A 30 -10.59 -9.37 -10.95
N GLN A 31 -9.55 -9.78 -11.65
CA GLN A 31 -8.25 -9.08 -11.65
C GLN A 31 -7.92 -8.41 -13.00
N ALA A 32 -8.74 -8.57 -14.01
CA ALA A 32 -8.47 -8.07 -15.36
C ALA A 32 -8.25 -6.55 -15.44
N LEU A 33 -8.82 -5.79 -14.52
CA LEU A 33 -8.73 -4.32 -14.47
C LEU A 33 -7.47 -3.82 -13.76
N VAL A 34 -6.78 -4.65 -13.02
CA VAL A 34 -5.58 -4.26 -12.26
C VAL A 34 -4.53 -3.64 -13.16
N VAL A 35 -4.27 -4.22 -14.32
CA VAL A 35 -3.27 -3.74 -15.29
C VAL A 35 -3.58 -2.34 -15.83
N TYR A 36 -4.86 -1.99 -15.94
CA TYR A 36 -5.28 -0.71 -16.53
C TYR A 36 -5.36 0.43 -15.52
N ALA A 37 -5.11 0.14 -14.26
CA ALA A 37 -5.26 1.10 -13.18
C ALA A 37 -3.96 1.85 -12.84
N GLY A 38 -2.85 1.57 -13.51
CA GLY A 38 -1.54 2.11 -13.17
C GLY A 38 -0.89 1.38 -11.99
N TRP A 39 -1.32 0.18 -11.70
CA TRP A 39 -0.75 -0.73 -10.73
C TRP A 39 -0.99 -2.19 -11.13
N SER A 40 -0.25 -3.10 -10.51
CA SER A 40 -0.36 -4.55 -10.71
C SER A 40 -0.27 -5.29 -9.38
N ALA A 41 -0.80 -6.52 -9.35
CA ALA A 41 -0.67 -7.43 -8.24
C ALA A 41 0.13 -8.66 -8.64
N TRP A 42 0.99 -9.11 -7.75
CA TRP A 42 1.82 -10.29 -7.93
C TRP A 42 1.74 -11.16 -6.68
N TYR A 43 1.49 -12.46 -6.84
CA TYR A 43 1.51 -13.44 -5.76
C TYR A 43 2.80 -14.26 -5.79
N ARG A 44 3.41 -14.52 -4.64
CA ARG A 44 4.65 -15.28 -4.52
C ARG A 44 4.85 -15.90 -3.13
N ASN A 45 5.80 -16.82 -3.06
CA ASN A 45 6.33 -17.37 -1.81
C ASN A 45 5.26 -18.03 -0.94
N THR A 46 4.59 -19.04 -1.48
CA THR A 46 3.58 -19.79 -0.72
C THR A 46 4.11 -20.27 0.63
N ARG A 47 3.31 -20.07 1.67
CA ARG A 47 3.62 -20.56 3.01
C ARG A 47 3.16 -22.02 3.14
N ASN A 48 4.04 -22.89 3.59
CA ASN A 48 3.77 -24.32 3.82
C ASN A 48 3.18 -25.09 2.62
N GLY A 49 3.21 -24.53 1.42
CA GLY A 49 2.65 -25.14 0.21
C GLY A 49 1.13 -25.08 0.12
N VAL A 50 0.48 -24.26 0.89
CA VAL A 50 -0.98 -24.05 0.85
C VAL A 50 -1.34 -23.09 -0.28
N GLY A 51 -0.81 -21.89 -0.28
CA GLY A 51 -1.10 -20.91 -1.34
C GLY A 51 -2.57 -20.48 -1.38
N LEU A 52 -3.07 -20.11 -2.53
CA LEU A 52 -4.38 -19.48 -2.73
C LEU A 52 -5.55 -20.51 -2.83
N THR A 53 -5.70 -21.42 -1.89
CA THR A 53 -6.63 -22.57 -2.06
C THR A 53 -7.71 -22.75 -1.01
N ASP A 54 -7.69 -22.04 0.11
CA ASP A 54 -8.55 -22.39 1.25
C ASP A 54 -9.39 -21.23 1.85
N GLY A 55 -9.46 -20.11 1.21
CA GLY A 55 -10.30 -19.01 1.67
C GLY A 55 -9.72 -17.64 1.43
N ASP A 56 -8.60 -17.63 0.76
CA ASP A 56 -7.87 -16.42 0.40
C ASP A 56 -8.74 -15.35 -0.23
N VAL A 57 -8.53 -14.14 0.18
CA VAL A 57 -9.21 -12.99 -0.40
C VAL A 57 -8.21 -11.88 -0.66
N PHE A 58 -8.06 -11.50 -1.91
CA PHE A 58 -7.49 -10.22 -2.25
C PHE A 58 -8.19 -9.63 -3.47
N GLY A 59 -8.34 -8.33 -3.48
CA GLY A 59 -9.05 -7.63 -4.53
C GLY A 59 -9.83 -6.43 -4.01
N VAL A 60 -10.60 -5.81 -4.91
CA VAL A 60 -11.45 -4.67 -4.58
C VAL A 60 -12.73 -5.14 -3.92
N VAL A 61 -13.06 -4.56 -2.77
CA VAL A 61 -14.25 -4.90 -2.00
C VAL A 61 -15.01 -3.65 -1.56
N GLN A 62 -16.34 -3.74 -1.46
CA GLN A 62 -17.19 -2.70 -0.87
C GLN A 62 -17.27 -2.83 0.66
N ASN A 63 -17.22 -4.07 1.16
CA ASN A 63 -17.33 -4.34 2.58
C ASN A 63 -15.97 -4.18 3.24
N GLY A 64 -15.71 -3.01 3.81
CA GLY A 64 -14.53 -2.72 4.60
C GLY A 64 -14.69 -3.09 6.06
N PRO A 65 -13.60 -2.97 6.86
CA PRO A 65 -13.64 -3.21 8.30
C PRO A 65 -14.47 -2.15 9.03
N THR A 66 -14.50 -0.95 8.46
CA THR A 66 -15.30 0.22 8.87
C THR A 66 -15.68 1.01 7.61
N ALA A 67 -16.13 2.26 7.75
CA ALA A 67 -16.27 3.14 6.57
C ALA A 67 -14.89 3.35 5.91
N TRP A 68 -14.85 3.31 4.59
CA TRP A 68 -13.68 3.63 3.79
C TRP A 68 -13.24 5.09 4.00
N THR A 69 -11.96 5.37 3.83
CA THR A 69 -11.41 6.72 4.00
C THR A 69 -11.68 7.61 2.78
N ASP A 70 -11.87 6.99 1.62
CA ASP A 70 -12.30 7.67 0.40
C ASP A 70 -13.31 6.78 -0.36
N GLY A 71 -14.51 7.28 -0.59
CA GLY A 71 -15.52 6.59 -1.36
C GLY A 71 -16.23 5.43 -0.65
N GLN A 72 -16.43 4.31 -1.35
CA GLN A 72 -17.25 3.19 -0.91
C GLN A 72 -16.57 1.83 -1.04
N GLN A 73 -15.36 1.77 -1.57
CA GLN A 73 -14.62 0.52 -1.75
C GLN A 73 -13.11 0.75 -1.63
N GLY A 74 -12.37 -0.30 -1.38
CA GLY A 74 -10.93 -0.32 -1.28
C GLY A 74 -10.38 -1.69 -1.56
N TYR A 75 -9.10 -1.89 -1.39
CA TYR A 75 -8.44 -3.16 -1.62
C TYR A 75 -8.31 -3.96 -0.32
N ARG A 76 -8.66 -5.23 -0.34
CA ARG A 76 -8.51 -6.17 0.78
C ARG A 76 -7.50 -7.25 0.43
N ILE A 77 -6.70 -7.65 1.41
CA ILE A 77 -5.78 -8.80 1.38
C ILE A 77 -5.93 -9.53 2.71
N ASN A 78 -6.21 -10.82 2.67
CA ASN A 78 -6.18 -11.68 3.86
C ASN A 78 -6.03 -13.16 3.48
N ASP A 79 -5.52 -13.97 4.41
CA ASP A 79 -5.41 -15.42 4.30
C ASP A 79 -4.72 -15.87 2.99
N THR A 80 -3.61 -15.26 2.66
CA THR A 80 -3.00 -15.47 1.35
C THR A 80 -2.01 -16.63 1.31
N ASP A 81 -1.60 -17.15 2.47
CA ASP A 81 -0.59 -18.20 2.59
C ASP A 81 0.64 -18.00 1.71
N GLY A 82 0.96 -16.73 1.51
CA GLY A 82 2.06 -16.24 0.71
C GLY A 82 2.01 -14.72 0.60
N ALA A 83 2.93 -14.14 -0.15
CA ALA A 83 3.03 -12.70 -0.28
C ALA A 83 2.26 -12.18 -1.50
N ILE A 84 1.42 -11.17 -1.28
CA ILE A 84 0.85 -10.33 -2.33
C ILE A 84 1.66 -9.05 -2.41
N ASP A 85 2.21 -8.76 -3.58
CA ASP A 85 2.83 -7.48 -3.90
C ASP A 85 1.90 -6.64 -4.76
N LEU A 86 1.48 -5.48 -4.27
CA LEU A 86 0.85 -4.44 -5.07
C LEU A 86 1.92 -3.43 -5.50
N LEU A 87 2.10 -3.27 -6.79
CA LEU A 87 3.08 -2.35 -7.36
C LEU A 87 2.37 -1.25 -8.14
N PHE A 88 2.49 -0.02 -7.66
CA PHE A 88 1.95 1.18 -8.29
C PHE A 88 3.04 1.88 -9.09
N ASP A 89 2.70 2.24 -10.32
CA ASP A 89 3.61 2.93 -11.23
C ASP A 89 4.03 4.30 -10.65
N PRO A 90 5.28 4.72 -10.93
CA PRO A 90 5.73 6.04 -10.57
C PRO A 90 4.85 7.14 -11.15
N VAL A 91 4.47 8.12 -10.34
CA VAL A 91 3.68 9.29 -10.77
C VAL A 91 4.60 10.47 -11.03
N ASP A 92 4.55 11.02 -12.25
CA ASP A 92 5.42 12.12 -12.67
C ASP A 92 5.32 13.33 -11.71
N LYS A 93 6.49 13.83 -11.31
CA LYS A 93 6.66 14.97 -10.40
C LYS A 93 6.11 14.79 -8.97
N ALA A 94 5.58 13.63 -8.62
CA ALA A 94 5.20 13.37 -7.25
C ALA A 94 6.45 13.29 -6.36
N ASN A 95 6.40 13.95 -5.23
CA ASN A 95 7.45 13.87 -4.21
C ASN A 95 6.87 13.58 -2.81
N THR A 96 5.59 13.30 -2.73
CA THR A 96 4.90 12.90 -1.52
C THR A 96 3.86 11.84 -1.87
N VAL A 97 3.82 10.77 -1.12
CA VAL A 97 2.78 9.76 -1.17
C VAL A 97 2.04 9.73 0.17
N HIS A 98 0.73 9.57 0.10
CA HIS A 98 -0.17 9.35 1.22
C HIS A 98 -0.97 8.09 0.93
N LEU A 99 -1.25 7.28 1.93
CA LEU A 99 -2.16 6.15 1.83
C LEU A 99 -2.82 5.88 3.17
N SER A 100 -4.02 5.31 3.12
CA SER A 100 -4.74 4.83 4.28
C SER A 100 -4.63 3.31 4.35
N LEU A 101 -4.26 2.79 5.50
CA LEU A 101 -4.09 1.37 5.79
C LEU A 101 -4.92 1.01 7.03
N TYR A 102 -5.64 -0.10 6.97
CA TYR A 102 -6.28 -0.69 8.14
C TYR A 102 -5.79 -2.12 8.30
N ILE A 103 -5.38 -2.47 9.50
CA ILE A 103 -4.96 -3.81 9.91
C ILE A 103 -6.03 -4.32 10.88
N THR A 104 -6.57 -5.51 10.65
CA THR A 104 -7.57 -6.09 11.57
C THR A 104 -6.97 -6.33 12.95
N ASP A 105 -7.80 -6.22 13.97
CA ASP A 105 -7.48 -6.61 15.34
C ASP A 105 -7.68 -8.12 15.45
N SER A 106 -6.61 -8.88 15.29
CA SER A 106 -6.56 -10.34 15.31
C SER A 106 -5.28 -10.82 15.97
N MET A 107 -4.99 -12.11 15.93
CA MET A 107 -3.75 -12.67 16.47
C MET A 107 -2.73 -12.82 15.35
N TRP A 108 -1.94 -11.77 15.11
CA TRP A 108 -0.88 -11.76 14.11
C TRP A 108 0.38 -12.48 14.61
N GLU A 109 1.02 -13.25 13.77
CA GLU A 109 2.27 -13.93 14.07
C GLU A 109 3.50 -13.13 13.61
N GLU A 110 4.68 -13.47 14.17
CA GLU A 110 5.95 -12.82 13.81
C GLU A 110 6.38 -13.06 12.35
N ASP A 111 5.84 -14.08 11.69
CA ASP A 111 6.11 -14.39 10.30
C ASP A 111 5.12 -13.77 9.31
N ASP A 112 4.09 -13.07 9.80
CA ASP A 112 3.26 -12.21 8.98
C ASP A 112 3.97 -10.91 8.63
N VAL A 113 3.75 -10.43 7.43
CA VAL A 113 4.49 -9.28 6.93
C VAL A 113 3.56 -8.24 6.30
N ILE A 114 3.72 -7.01 6.75
CA ILE A 114 3.20 -5.84 6.05
C ILE A 114 4.39 -4.92 5.76
N GLN A 115 4.73 -4.77 4.49
CA GLN A 115 5.80 -3.89 4.06
C GLN A 115 5.31 -2.88 3.03
N ILE A 116 5.63 -1.62 3.25
CA ILE A 116 5.28 -0.53 2.33
C ILE A 116 6.57 0.24 2.02
N LEU A 117 6.94 0.22 0.75
CA LEU A 117 8.13 0.87 0.22
C LEU A 117 7.73 1.90 -0.84
N TRP A 118 8.33 3.06 -0.81
CA TRP A 118 8.33 3.99 -1.93
C TRP A 118 9.74 4.13 -2.47
N GLY A 119 10.02 3.37 -3.53
CA GLY A 119 11.36 3.13 -4.03
C GLY A 119 12.25 2.53 -2.96
N THR A 120 13.25 3.27 -2.50
CA THR A 120 14.17 2.85 -1.42
C THR A 120 13.73 3.30 -0.03
N HIS A 121 12.64 4.08 0.08
CA HIS A 121 12.14 4.58 1.36
C HIS A 121 11.13 3.61 1.97
N THR A 122 11.42 3.13 3.16
CA THR A 122 10.49 2.33 3.96
C THR A 122 9.48 3.26 4.63
N ILE A 123 8.19 3.01 4.37
CA ILE A 123 7.06 3.67 5.04
C ILE A 123 6.62 2.86 6.25
N LEU A 124 6.47 1.55 6.04
CA LEU A 124 6.14 0.56 7.08
C LEU A 124 6.91 -0.73 6.79
N ASN A 125 7.37 -1.41 7.82
CA ASN A 125 7.93 -2.74 7.72
C ASN A 125 7.75 -3.47 9.05
N THR A 126 6.98 -4.56 9.04
CA THR A 126 6.71 -5.40 10.22
C THR A 126 7.52 -6.70 10.22
N SER A 127 8.32 -6.95 9.19
CA SER A 127 9.08 -8.21 9.06
C SER A 127 9.89 -8.56 10.30
N GLY A 128 9.61 -9.72 10.90
CA GLY A 128 10.24 -10.20 12.13
C GLY A 128 9.81 -9.45 13.39
N LEU A 129 8.67 -8.78 13.34
CA LEU A 129 8.03 -8.11 14.47
C LEU A 129 6.63 -8.68 14.66
N ASP A 130 6.23 -8.86 15.90
CA ASP A 130 4.85 -9.16 16.24
C ASP A 130 4.00 -7.89 16.01
N ILE A 131 3.01 -7.97 15.12
CA ILE A 131 2.18 -6.82 14.75
C ILE A 131 1.32 -6.38 15.92
N ASP A 132 0.84 -7.32 16.76
CA ASP A 132 0.08 -7.05 17.97
C ASP A 132 0.81 -6.11 18.94
N ASP A 133 2.14 -6.26 19.04
CA ASP A 133 2.99 -5.41 19.87
C ASP A 133 3.17 -3.99 19.34
N LEU A 134 2.87 -3.76 18.04
CA LEU A 134 3.07 -2.45 17.40
C LEU A 134 1.91 -1.48 17.60
N ASN A 135 0.77 -1.95 18.10
CA ASN A 135 -0.45 -1.14 18.29
C ASN A 135 -0.89 -0.41 17.01
N LEU A 136 -0.88 -1.13 15.88
CA LEU A 136 -1.27 -0.60 14.56
C LEU A 136 -2.70 -0.96 14.18
N GLU A 137 -3.31 -1.92 14.85
CA GLU A 137 -4.54 -2.61 14.50
C GLU A 137 -5.80 -1.83 14.87
N GLY A 138 -6.94 -2.29 14.33
CA GLY A 138 -8.29 -1.86 14.69
C GLY A 138 -8.66 -0.44 14.28
N ARG A 139 -7.84 0.23 13.47
CA ARG A 139 -8.05 1.61 13.04
C ARG A 139 -7.41 1.92 11.71
N TRP A 140 -7.91 2.92 11.01
CA TRP A 140 -7.23 3.50 9.87
C TRP A 140 -5.95 4.22 10.28
N LEU A 141 -4.87 3.89 9.63
CA LEU A 141 -3.55 4.54 9.72
C LEU A 141 -3.37 5.43 8.50
N GLU A 142 -3.11 6.71 8.73
CA GLU A 142 -2.75 7.64 7.66
C GLU A 142 -1.22 7.69 7.52
N LEU A 143 -0.70 7.06 6.49
CA LEU A 143 0.72 6.97 6.24
C LEU A 143 1.14 8.02 5.20
N THR A 144 2.24 8.70 5.45
CA THR A 144 2.75 9.72 4.54
C THR A 144 4.27 9.69 4.52
N THR A 145 4.84 9.75 3.34
CA THR A 145 6.28 9.97 3.17
C THR A 145 6.59 10.92 2.03
N THR A 146 7.79 11.48 2.06
CA THR A 146 8.30 12.37 1.01
C THR A 146 9.62 11.82 0.47
N SER A 147 9.79 11.85 -0.86
CA SER A 147 11.03 11.53 -1.54
C SER A 147 11.37 12.61 -2.56
N ARG A 148 12.63 12.66 -2.99
CA ARG A 148 13.05 13.54 -4.07
C ARG A 148 13.13 12.83 -5.41
N GLN A 149 12.80 11.55 -5.44
CA GLN A 149 12.93 10.69 -6.62
C GLN A 149 11.56 10.27 -7.12
N PHE A 150 11.50 10.00 -8.42
CA PHE A 150 10.37 9.42 -9.09
C PHE A 150 10.44 7.90 -8.91
N GLU A 151 9.62 7.35 -8.03
CA GLU A 151 9.72 5.96 -7.59
C GLU A 151 8.36 5.28 -7.53
N ALA A 152 8.34 3.96 -7.74
CA ALA A 152 7.17 3.12 -7.58
C ALA A 152 6.82 2.98 -6.09
N LEU A 153 5.53 2.88 -5.78
CA LEU A 153 5.04 2.46 -4.46
C LEU A 153 4.79 0.95 -4.51
N GLN A 154 5.38 0.22 -3.58
CA GLN A 154 5.13 -1.20 -3.40
C GLN A 154 4.51 -1.44 -2.03
N ILE A 155 3.46 -2.25 -2.00
CA ILE A 155 2.82 -2.74 -0.79
C ILE A 155 2.89 -4.26 -0.84
N THR A 156 3.55 -4.86 0.12
CA THR A 156 3.65 -6.31 0.30
C THR A 156 2.89 -6.71 1.54
N VAL A 157 2.03 -7.70 1.43
CA VAL A 157 1.30 -8.30 2.54
C VAL A 157 1.43 -9.81 2.47
N GLU A 158 1.73 -10.44 3.59
CA GLU A 158 1.77 -11.89 3.78
C GLU A 158 1.04 -12.22 5.07
N THR A 159 -0.02 -13.01 4.98
CA THR A 159 -0.90 -13.43 6.07
C THR A 159 -1.24 -14.91 5.91
N ASN A 160 -1.67 -15.58 6.96
CA ASN A 160 -1.99 -17.01 6.91
C ASN A 160 -3.27 -17.39 7.67
N ALA A 161 -4.09 -16.41 8.03
CA ALA A 161 -5.35 -16.68 8.71
C ALA A 161 -6.50 -15.81 8.22
N ASN A 162 -7.70 -16.36 8.28
CA ASN A 162 -8.95 -15.76 7.77
C ASN A 162 -9.34 -14.45 8.44
N ASP A 163 -8.84 -14.15 9.62
CA ASP A 163 -9.11 -12.93 10.40
C ASP A 163 -7.99 -11.90 10.31
N GLU A 164 -6.86 -12.24 9.73
CA GLU A 164 -5.74 -11.36 9.45
C GLU A 164 -5.98 -10.60 8.14
N GLY A 165 -6.56 -9.44 8.24
CA GLY A 165 -6.93 -8.65 7.08
C GLY A 165 -6.20 -7.32 7.02
N VAL A 166 -5.69 -7.00 5.83
CA VAL A 166 -5.16 -5.68 5.50
C VAL A 166 -6.07 -5.03 4.47
N PHE A 167 -6.48 -3.79 4.75
CA PHE A 167 -7.31 -2.99 3.86
C PHE A 167 -6.56 -1.72 3.48
N ILE A 168 -6.58 -1.40 2.19
CA ILE A 168 -5.82 -0.31 1.60
C ILE A 168 -6.79 0.61 0.87
N ASP A 169 -6.66 1.91 1.10
CA ASP A 169 -7.50 2.92 0.49
C ASP A 169 -6.76 4.25 0.31
N HIS A 170 -7.34 5.15 -0.47
CA HIS A 170 -6.94 6.56 -0.61
C HIS A 170 -5.44 6.77 -0.87
N ILE A 171 -4.89 6.05 -1.87
CA ILE A 171 -3.50 6.27 -2.27
C ILE A 171 -3.43 7.55 -3.10
N ARG A 172 -2.70 8.54 -2.62
CA ARG A 172 -2.58 9.85 -3.26
C ARG A 172 -1.13 10.27 -3.40
N TRP A 173 -0.77 10.67 -4.59
CA TRP A 173 0.50 11.31 -4.90
C TRP A 173 0.32 12.82 -5.00
N SER A 174 1.26 13.57 -4.44
CA SER A 174 1.25 15.02 -4.50
C SER A 174 2.66 15.57 -4.74
N GLN A 175 2.72 16.82 -5.19
CA GLN A 175 3.95 17.58 -5.29
C GLN A 175 3.93 18.67 -4.21
N THR A 176 4.85 18.58 -3.25
CA THR A 176 5.09 19.67 -2.33
C THR A 176 5.97 20.71 -3.03
N VAL A 177 5.42 21.89 -3.29
CA VAL A 177 6.19 23.03 -3.80
C VAL A 177 6.77 23.75 -2.59
N PRO A 178 8.11 23.97 -2.53
CA PRO A 178 8.68 24.79 -1.47
C PRO A 178 8.00 26.17 -1.44
N SER A 179 7.52 26.57 -0.27
CA SER A 179 6.88 27.87 -0.14
C SER A 179 7.81 29.00 -0.61
N PRO A 180 7.36 29.91 -1.47
CA PRO A 180 8.18 31.02 -1.95
C PRO A 180 8.78 31.91 -0.82
N GLY A 181 8.21 31.87 0.37
CA GLY A 181 8.69 32.59 1.54
C GLY A 181 10.05 32.15 2.07
N ALA A 182 10.43 30.88 1.88
CA ALA A 182 11.72 30.34 2.33
C ALA A 182 12.91 30.93 1.52
N LEU A 183 12.70 31.24 0.24
CA LEU A 183 13.72 31.85 -0.61
C LEU A 183 13.85 33.35 -0.42
N ALA A 184 12.78 34.05 0.00
CA ALA A 184 12.79 35.48 0.22
C ALA A 184 13.61 35.90 1.47
N VAL A 185 13.69 35.03 2.49
CA VAL A 185 14.45 35.31 3.72
C VAL A 185 15.95 35.20 3.48
N LEU A 186 16.43 34.35 2.61
CA LEU A 186 17.86 34.20 2.26
C LEU A 186 18.35 35.37 1.39
N GLY A 187 17.47 35.98 0.55
CA GLY A 187 17.81 37.11 -0.30
C GLY A 187 17.97 38.44 0.44
N LEU A 188 17.23 38.66 1.53
CA LEU A 188 17.28 39.90 2.30
C LEU A 188 18.47 39.99 3.26
N GLY A 189 19.04 38.83 3.65
CA GLY A 189 20.25 38.78 4.50
C GLY A 189 21.52 39.22 3.80
N ALA A 190 21.63 39.03 2.48
CA ALA A 190 22.82 39.36 1.69
C ALA A 190 22.92 40.86 1.29
N ALA A 191 21.81 41.57 1.29
CA ALA A 191 21.77 42.98 0.86
C ALA A 191 22.19 43.99 1.94
N ARG A 192 22.26 43.58 3.22
CA ARG A 192 22.59 44.51 4.34
C ARG A 192 24.07 44.58 4.72
N SER A 193 24.94 43.81 4.10
CA SER A 193 26.36 43.73 4.44
C SER A 193 27.28 44.68 3.64
N ARG A 194 26.75 45.52 2.73
CA ARG A 194 27.55 46.45 1.89
C ARG A 194 27.25 47.92 2.07
N ARG A 195 27.15 48.39 3.30
CA ARG A 195 27.24 49.86 3.57
C ARG A 195 27.87 50.10 4.91
N ARG A 196 29.22 50.08 4.97
CA ARG A 196 30.06 50.87 5.89
C ARG A 196 31.50 50.80 5.39
N LYS A 197 31.85 51.79 4.55
CA LYS A 197 33.16 52.48 4.56
C LYS A 197 32.91 53.88 4.09
#